data_9de7d2283b49fe7dd18a18cf5f74f70e
#
_entry.id   9de7d2283b49fe7dd18a18cf5f74f70e
#
_cell.length_a   1.000
_cell.length_b   1.000
_cell.length_c   1.000
_cell.angle_alpha   90.00
_cell.angle_beta   90.00
_cell.angle_gamma   90.00
#
_symmetry.space_group_name_H-M   'P 1'
#
loop_
_entity.id
_entity.type
_entity.pdbx_description
1 polymer ?
#
loop_
_entity_poly.entity_id
_entity_poly.type
_entity_poly.pdbx_seq_one_letter_code
_entity_poly.pdbx_strand_id
1 'polypeptide(L)'
;ESAKSWLSVSQTKALSSYTIILQAAKNESYDARTGTVTVAYESQSVTVTVTQSQKDELIVTQQEFEIGSKGGELKVPVSTNTEYTCSVMEGAKDWISITNPRTKGLEDYNIVLQIAENKYDAGRVGQVKITGAGKESFITITQGVDEDLLKQRSALMALYNALNGDQWINKNNW
;
A
#
# COMPACT_ATOMS: atom_id res chain seq x y z
N GLU A 1 -2.77 27.44 -12.11
CA GLU A 1 -1.51 28.19 -11.87
C GLU A 1 -0.97 28.75 -13.18
N SER A 2 -0.39 29.97 -13.12
CA SER A 2 0.25 30.58 -14.30
C SER A 2 1.57 29.87 -14.62
N ALA A 3 1.80 29.48 -15.88
CA ALA A 3 3.05 28.85 -16.31
C ALA A 3 4.31 29.68 -15.96
N LYS A 4 4.17 30.98 -15.76
CA LYS A 4 5.27 31.88 -15.38
C LYS A 4 5.89 31.57 -14.00
N SER A 5 5.18 30.88 -13.11
CA SER A 5 5.69 30.57 -11.77
C SER A 5 6.64 29.37 -11.72
N TRP A 6 6.59 28.48 -12.70
CA TRP A 6 7.36 27.25 -12.71
C TRP A 6 8.15 26.97 -14.00
N LEU A 7 7.93 27.79 -15.08
CA LEU A 7 8.59 27.62 -16.37
C LEU A 7 9.41 28.87 -16.70
N SER A 8 10.69 28.68 -16.96
CA SER A 8 11.60 29.74 -17.38
C SER A 8 12.22 29.47 -18.74
N VAL A 9 12.63 30.54 -19.43
CA VAL A 9 13.22 30.50 -20.76
C VAL A 9 14.60 31.15 -20.69
N SER A 10 15.63 30.45 -21.20
CA SER A 10 16.94 31.04 -21.48
C SER A 10 17.30 30.91 -22.96
N GLN A 11 17.99 31.91 -23.51
CA GLN A 11 18.31 31.99 -24.93
C GLN A 11 19.84 32.04 -25.12
N THR A 12 20.34 31.22 -26.06
CA THR A 12 21.71 31.31 -26.54
C THR A 12 21.73 31.66 -28.03
N LYS A 13 22.60 32.59 -28.44
CA LYS A 13 22.66 33.13 -29.80
C LYS A 13 23.79 32.46 -30.63
N ALA A 14 23.41 31.81 -31.76
CA ALA A 14 24.32 31.41 -32.82
C ALA A 14 23.87 32.03 -34.16
N LEU A 15 24.79 32.18 -35.11
CA LEU A 15 24.62 32.97 -36.36
C LEU A 15 23.52 32.49 -37.30
N SER A 16 23.00 31.27 -37.16
CA SER A 16 21.96 30.71 -38.05
C SER A 16 20.91 29.85 -37.32
N SER A 17 21.02 29.66 -36.03
CA SER A 17 20.05 28.92 -35.21
C SER A 17 19.99 29.47 -33.80
N TYR A 18 18.80 29.45 -33.21
CA TYR A 18 18.57 29.82 -31.81
C TYR A 18 18.11 28.58 -31.04
N THR A 19 18.75 28.33 -29.91
CA THR A 19 18.29 27.32 -28.96
C THR A 19 17.58 28.00 -27.82
N ILE A 20 16.34 27.63 -27.58
CA ILE A 20 15.55 28.07 -26.43
C ILE A 20 15.54 26.90 -25.43
N ILE A 21 16.05 27.15 -24.25
CA ILE A 21 16.07 26.17 -23.15
C ILE A 21 14.91 26.50 -22.22
N LEU A 22 13.99 25.55 -22.06
CA LEU A 22 12.90 25.65 -21.12
C LEU A 22 13.27 24.87 -19.86
N GLN A 23 13.19 25.51 -18.70
CA GLN A 23 13.41 24.90 -17.41
C GLN A 23 12.07 24.88 -16.66
N ALA A 24 11.63 23.70 -16.27
CA ALA A 24 10.43 23.50 -15.46
C ALA A 24 10.83 23.12 -14.03
N ALA A 25 10.32 23.87 -13.05
CA ALA A 25 10.43 23.47 -11.65
C ALA A 25 9.62 22.19 -11.40
N LYS A 26 10.04 21.42 -10.40
CA LYS A 26 9.36 20.18 -9.99
C LYS A 26 7.86 20.42 -9.74
N ASN A 27 7.01 19.53 -10.18
CA ASN A 27 5.60 19.57 -9.85
C ASN A 27 5.38 18.85 -8.51
N GLU A 28 5.04 19.61 -7.48
CA GLU A 28 4.72 19.07 -6.14
C GLU A 28 3.21 18.88 -5.96
N SER A 29 2.40 19.21 -7.00
CA SER A 29 0.95 18.96 -6.98
C SER A 29 0.60 17.54 -7.38
N TYR A 30 -0.50 17.04 -6.87
CA TYR A 30 -1.09 15.75 -7.27
C TYR A 30 -1.85 15.83 -8.60
N ASP A 31 -1.86 17.00 -9.24
CA ASP A 31 -2.42 17.20 -10.57
C ASP A 31 -1.32 17.46 -11.59
N ALA A 32 -1.49 16.94 -12.81
CA ALA A 32 -0.66 17.31 -13.94
C ALA A 32 -0.89 18.79 -14.29
N ARG A 33 0.14 19.46 -14.80
CA ARG A 33 0.04 20.85 -15.23
C ARG A 33 0.58 21.05 -16.63
N THR A 34 -0.01 22.01 -17.32
CA THR A 34 0.36 22.37 -18.68
C THR A 34 0.63 23.86 -18.76
N GLY A 35 1.71 24.21 -19.43
CA GLY A 35 2.07 25.60 -19.74
C GLY A 35 2.42 25.74 -21.21
N THR A 36 2.27 26.95 -21.73
CA THR A 36 2.62 27.27 -23.11
C THR A 36 3.67 28.37 -23.16
N VAL A 37 4.62 28.22 -24.08
CA VAL A 37 5.60 29.26 -24.43
C VAL A 37 5.40 29.62 -25.89
N THR A 38 5.12 30.89 -26.17
CA THR A 38 5.01 31.40 -27.54
C THR A 38 6.28 32.12 -27.90
N VAL A 39 6.94 31.67 -28.96
CA VAL A 39 8.08 32.36 -29.60
C VAL A 39 7.54 33.11 -30.80
N ALA A 40 7.71 34.40 -30.78
CA ALA A 40 7.27 35.30 -31.88
C ALA A 40 8.48 36.01 -32.51
N TYR A 41 8.50 36.08 -33.82
CA TYR A 41 9.44 36.85 -34.61
C TYR A 41 8.69 37.51 -35.76
N GLU A 42 8.73 38.81 -35.85
CA GLU A 42 7.96 39.66 -36.80
C GLU A 42 6.45 39.27 -36.78
N SER A 43 5.91 38.81 -37.88
CA SER A 43 4.51 38.38 -37.99
C SER A 43 4.30 36.87 -37.76
N GLN A 44 5.35 36.14 -37.42
CA GLN A 44 5.29 34.68 -37.19
C GLN A 44 5.37 34.37 -35.72
N SER A 45 4.63 33.34 -35.32
CA SER A 45 4.72 32.81 -33.96
C SER A 45 4.59 31.28 -33.95
N VAL A 46 5.31 30.66 -33.03
CA VAL A 46 5.24 29.21 -32.75
C VAL A 46 4.96 29.03 -31.27
N THR A 47 3.98 28.21 -30.94
CA THR A 47 3.64 27.87 -29.54
C THR A 47 4.15 26.47 -29.22
N VAL A 48 4.92 26.38 -28.13
CA VAL A 48 5.39 25.13 -27.55
C VAL A 48 4.57 24.85 -26.29
N THR A 49 3.93 23.71 -26.24
CA THR A 49 3.21 23.22 -25.05
C THR A 49 4.11 22.33 -24.23
N VAL A 50 4.22 22.62 -22.94
CA VAL A 50 4.96 21.83 -21.96
C VAL A 50 3.96 21.24 -20.99
N THR A 51 3.87 19.92 -20.95
CA THR A 51 3.06 19.17 -19.97
C THR A 51 3.98 18.52 -18.94
N GLN A 52 3.69 18.71 -17.68
CA GLN A 52 4.41 18.08 -16.58
C GLN A 52 3.45 17.22 -15.78
N SER A 53 3.85 15.95 -15.59
CA SER A 53 3.08 14.98 -14.81
C SER A 53 2.88 15.43 -13.36
N GLN A 54 1.87 14.90 -12.73
CA GLN A 54 1.60 15.03 -11.30
C GLN A 54 2.72 14.43 -10.44
N LYS A 55 2.76 14.77 -9.16
CA LYS A 55 3.53 14.05 -8.16
C LYS A 55 2.79 12.75 -7.83
N ASP A 56 3.47 11.63 -8.05
CA ASP A 56 2.93 10.32 -7.68
C ASP A 56 3.09 10.08 -6.17
N GLU A 57 2.03 9.57 -5.53
CA GLU A 57 2.03 9.32 -4.09
C GLU A 57 1.24 8.05 -3.75
N LEU A 58 1.76 7.31 -2.77
CA LEU A 58 1.10 6.20 -2.09
C LEU A 58 1.25 6.41 -0.59
N ILE A 59 0.13 6.53 0.11
CA ILE A 59 0.07 6.76 1.55
C ILE A 59 -0.71 5.61 2.19
N VAL A 60 -0.08 4.91 3.12
CA VAL A 60 -0.68 3.90 3.96
C VAL A 60 -0.55 4.40 5.39
N THR A 61 -1.65 4.88 5.96
CA THR A 61 -1.66 5.57 7.26
C THR A 61 -1.56 4.63 8.44
N GLN A 62 -2.02 3.39 8.29
CA GLN A 62 -1.96 2.37 9.32
C GLN A 62 -1.30 1.11 8.74
N GLN A 63 -0.28 0.62 9.42
CA GLN A 63 0.53 -0.52 8.98
C GLN A 63 0.42 -1.74 9.90
N GLU A 64 -0.17 -1.59 11.08
CA GLU A 64 -0.35 -2.66 12.05
C GLU A 64 -1.82 -2.83 12.38
N PHE A 65 -2.28 -4.07 12.32
CA PHE A 65 -3.67 -4.44 12.59
C PHE A 65 -3.71 -5.67 13.48
N GLU A 66 -4.65 -5.65 14.41
CA GLU A 66 -4.97 -6.80 15.24
C GLU A 66 -6.39 -7.28 14.93
N ILE A 67 -6.57 -8.59 14.84
CA ILE A 67 -7.86 -9.22 14.61
C ILE A 67 -8.01 -10.45 15.50
N GLY A 68 -9.22 -10.69 15.97
CA GLY A 68 -9.52 -11.87 16.79
C GLY A 68 -9.42 -13.19 16.01
N SER A 69 -9.43 -14.31 16.73
CA SER A 69 -9.32 -15.66 16.16
C SER A 69 -10.36 -15.96 15.08
N LYS A 70 -11.55 -15.40 15.17
CA LYS A 70 -12.62 -15.62 14.18
C LYS A 70 -12.31 -15.05 12.80
N GLY A 71 -11.31 -14.15 12.69
CA GLY A 71 -10.98 -13.50 11.44
C GLY A 71 -12.12 -12.60 10.94
N GLY A 72 -12.31 -12.54 9.63
CA GLY A 72 -13.32 -11.73 8.97
C GLY A 72 -12.72 -10.70 8.02
N GLU A 73 -13.52 -9.68 7.71
CA GLU A 73 -13.12 -8.59 6.83
C GLU A 73 -12.26 -7.56 7.58
N LEU A 74 -11.11 -7.22 7.00
CA LEU A 74 -10.24 -6.15 7.47
C LEU A 74 -10.07 -5.11 6.36
N LYS A 75 -10.35 -3.85 6.70
CA LYS A 75 -10.19 -2.70 5.78
C LYS A 75 -8.91 -1.96 6.08
N VAL A 76 -8.05 -1.85 5.08
CA VAL A 76 -6.78 -1.11 5.15
C VAL A 76 -6.92 0.19 4.39
N PRO A 77 -6.90 1.36 5.05
CA PRO A 77 -7.03 2.65 4.39
C PRO A 77 -5.75 2.99 3.61
N VAL A 78 -5.93 3.34 2.34
CA VAL A 78 -4.85 3.72 1.42
C VAL A 78 -5.29 4.92 0.61
N SER A 79 -4.42 5.94 0.51
CA SER A 79 -4.61 7.08 -0.39
C SER A 79 -3.54 7.04 -1.48
N THR A 80 -3.94 7.06 -2.74
CA THR A 80 -3.01 7.03 -3.88
C THR A 80 -3.61 7.71 -5.11
N ASN A 81 -2.76 8.30 -5.95
CA ASN A 81 -3.12 8.84 -7.25
C ASN A 81 -2.53 8.04 -8.41
N THR A 82 -1.95 6.88 -8.12
CA THR A 82 -1.38 5.97 -9.11
C THR A 82 -1.94 4.57 -8.96
N GLU A 83 -1.70 3.74 -9.95
CA GLU A 83 -1.95 2.31 -9.81
C GLU A 83 -1.03 1.71 -8.75
N TYR A 84 -1.55 0.75 -8.01
CA TYR A 84 -0.80 0.00 -7.02
C TYR A 84 -1.10 -1.49 -7.15
N THR A 85 -0.23 -2.30 -6.59
CA THR A 85 -0.39 -3.75 -6.48
C THR A 85 -0.33 -4.16 -5.02
N CYS A 86 -1.09 -5.20 -4.68
CA CYS A 86 -1.06 -5.82 -3.36
C CYS A 86 -0.71 -7.29 -3.49
N SER A 87 0.11 -7.79 -2.59
CA SER A 87 0.46 -9.19 -2.50
C SER A 87 0.57 -9.65 -1.05
N VAL A 88 -0.03 -10.80 -0.76
CA VAL A 88 0.16 -11.47 0.53
C VAL A 88 1.53 -12.12 0.54
N MET A 89 2.30 -11.90 1.60
CA MET A 89 3.62 -12.47 1.76
C MET A 89 3.55 -13.98 2.04
N GLU A 90 4.64 -14.66 1.72
CA GLU A 90 4.76 -16.09 1.97
C GLU A 90 4.55 -16.42 3.46
N GLY A 91 3.88 -17.53 3.75
CA GLY A 91 3.50 -17.90 5.12
C GLY A 91 2.18 -17.32 5.61
N ALA A 92 1.57 -16.36 4.88
CA ALA A 92 0.26 -15.81 5.21
C ALA A 92 -0.82 -16.10 4.13
N LYS A 93 -0.44 -16.64 2.99
CA LYS A 93 -1.32 -16.90 1.84
C LYS A 93 -2.46 -17.88 2.14
N ASP A 94 -2.26 -18.77 3.09
CA ASP A 94 -3.29 -19.77 3.45
C ASP A 94 -4.42 -19.17 4.29
N TRP A 95 -4.25 -17.98 4.84
CA TRP A 95 -5.21 -17.38 5.76
C TRP A 95 -5.51 -15.91 5.52
N ILE A 96 -4.76 -15.23 4.66
CA ILE A 96 -5.06 -13.87 4.19
C ILE A 96 -5.34 -13.93 2.69
N SER A 97 -6.46 -13.35 2.27
CA SER A 97 -6.76 -13.12 0.86
C SER A 97 -7.17 -11.69 0.60
N ILE A 98 -6.93 -11.20 -0.61
CA ILE A 98 -7.22 -9.83 -1.03
C ILE A 98 -8.43 -9.89 -1.96
N THR A 99 -9.51 -9.18 -1.62
CA THR A 99 -10.77 -9.22 -2.39
C THR A 99 -10.94 -8.04 -3.35
N ASN A 100 -10.23 -6.94 -3.13
CA ASN A 100 -10.31 -5.77 -4.01
C ASN A 100 -8.93 -5.13 -4.23
N PRO A 101 -8.21 -5.48 -5.32
CA PRO A 101 -6.83 -5.03 -5.51
C PRO A 101 -6.65 -3.75 -6.35
N ARG A 102 -7.71 -3.01 -6.76
CA ARG A 102 -7.54 -1.91 -7.72
C ARG A 102 -8.38 -0.69 -7.46
N THR A 103 -7.73 0.50 -7.61
CA THR A 103 -8.42 1.78 -7.86
C THR A 103 -7.48 2.79 -8.53
N LYS A 104 -8.06 3.78 -9.22
CA LYS A 104 -7.36 4.82 -9.97
C LYS A 104 -7.89 6.20 -9.53
N GLY A 105 -6.99 7.11 -9.17
CA GLY A 105 -7.28 8.49 -8.73
C GLY A 105 -6.78 8.74 -7.31
N LEU A 106 -6.52 10.02 -6.94
CA LEU A 106 -6.24 10.38 -5.54
C LEU A 106 -7.55 10.40 -4.77
N GLU A 107 -7.96 9.24 -4.31
CA GLU A 107 -9.11 9.06 -3.44
C GLU A 107 -8.71 8.16 -2.28
N ASP A 108 -9.43 8.26 -1.17
CA ASP A 108 -9.25 7.38 -0.03
C ASP A 108 -9.95 6.04 -0.32
N TYR A 109 -9.17 4.98 -0.40
CA TYR A 109 -9.66 3.64 -0.65
C TYR A 109 -9.39 2.72 0.54
N ASN A 110 -10.18 1.67 0.62
CA ASN A 110 -9.89 0.56 1.50
C ASN A 110 -9.49 -0.66 0.68
N ILE A 111 -8.29 -1.17 0.92
CA ILE A 111 -7.95 -2.53 0.52
C ILE A 111 -8.70 -3.46 1.46
N VAL A 112 -9.50 -4.35 0.89
CA VAL A 112 -10.28 -5.30 1.68
C VAL A 112 -9.55 -6.64 1.73
N LEU A 113 -9.16 -7.03 2.93
CA LEU A 113 -8.57 -8.32 3.23
C LEU A 113 -9.62 -9.23 3.88
N GLN A 114 -9.65 -10.48 3.46
CA GLN A 114 -10.40 -11.53 4.16
C GLN A 114 -9.42 -12.38 4.96
N ILE A 115 -9.63 -12.44 6.25
CA ILE A 115 -8.80 -13.15 7.21
C ILE A 115 -9.55 -14.41 7.63
N ALA A 116 -8.97 -15.58 7.36
CA ALA A 116 -9.55 -16.86 7.75
C ALA A 116 -9.50 -17.05 9.27
N GLU A 117 -10.43 -17.83 9.80
CA GLU A 117 -10.45 -18.21 11.22
C GLU A 117 -9.15 -18.89 11.64
N ASN A 118 -8.61 -18.49 12.78
CA ASN A 118 -7.49 -19.18 13.43
C ASN A 118 -8.04 -20.22 14.41
N LYS A 119 -7.95 -21.48 14.02
CA LYS A 119 -8.42 -22.65 14.81
C LYS A 119 -7.31 -23.26 15.67
N TYR A 120 -6.22 -22.53 15.86
CA TYR A 120 -5.07 -23.00 16.62
C TYR A 120 -4.97 -22.28 17.97
N ASP A 121 -4.28 -22.89 18.89
CA ASP A 121 -3.97 -22.35 20.23
C ASP A 121 -2.78 -21.38 20.24
N ALA A 122 -2.27 -21.02 19.07
CA ALA A 122 -1.22 -20.04 18.87
C ALA A 122 -1.69 -18.91 17.97
N GLY A 123 -1.34 -17.68 18.33
CA GLY A 123 -1.52 -16.51 17.47
C GLY A 123 -0.62 -16.62 16.24
N ARG A 124 -0.98 -15.90 15.19
CA ARG A 124 -0.20 -15.85 13.96
C ARG A 124 -0.04 -14.43 13.45
N VAL A 125 1.05 -14.20 12.74
CA VAL A 125 1.37 -12.90 12.13
C VAL A 125 1.57 -13.11 10.64
N GLY A 126 1.00 -12.22 9.84
CA GLY A 126 1.15 -12.21 8.39
C GLY A 126 1.36 -10.80 7.87
N GLN A 127 1.90 -10.71 6.67
CA GLN A 127 2.15 -9.44 6.04
C GLN A 127 1.56 -9.37 4.64
N VAL A 128 1.10 -8.17 4.30
CA VAL A 128 0.68 -7.78 2.95
C VAL A 128 1.59 -6.66 2.48
N LYS A 129 2.16 -6.83 1.29
CA LYS A 129 2.98 -5.82 0.62
C LYS A 129 2.12 -5.03 -0.35
N ILE A 130 2.24 -3.71 -0.30
CA ILE A 130 1.60 -2.77 -1.22
C ILE A 130 2.72 -2.04 -1.96
N THR A 131 2.64 -2.00 -3.30
CA THR A 131 3.63 -1.34 -4.15
C THR A 131 2.94 -0.38 -5.11
N GLY A 132 3.33 0.88 -5.11
CA GLY A 132 2.81 1.94 -5.99
C GLY A 132 3.63 3.21 -5.87
N ALA A 133 3.55 4.11 -6.84
CA ALA A 133 4.28 5.38 -6.85
C ALA A 133 5.80 5.23 -6.61
N GLY A 134 6.41 4.12 -7.04
CA GLY A 134 7.82 3.79 -6.77
C GLY A 134 8.15 3.49 -5.30
N LYS A 135 7.13 3.26 -4.46
CA LYS A 135 7.26 2.97 -3.03
C LYS A 135 6.74 1.58 -2.70
N GLU A 136 7.21 1.03 -1.59
CA GLU A 136 6.71 -0.20 -0.98
C GLU A 136 6.27 0.08 0.45
N SER A 137 5.12 -0.46 0.83
CA SER A 137 4.59 -0.44 2.19
C SER A 137 4.20 -1.85 2.61
N PHE A 138 4.43 -2.16 3.88
CA PHE A 138 4.07 -3.45 4.46
C PHE A 138 3.01 -3.25 5.53
N ILE A 139 1.98 -4.08 5.45
CA ILE A 139 0.92 -4.17 6.46
C ILE A 139 1.18 -5.43 7.25
N THR A 140 1.25 -5.31 8.56
CA THR A 140 1.38 -6.44 9.48
C THR A 140 0.03 -6.72 10.13
N ILE A 141 -0.45 -7.94 10.04
CA ILE A 141 -1.69 -8.42 10.63
C ILE A 141 -1.35 -9.45 11.71
N THR A 142 -1.70 -9.15 12.96
CA THR A 142 -1.60 -10.07 14.08
C THR A 142 -2.97 -10.64 14.36
N GLN A 143 -3.09 -11.96 14.28
CA GLN A 143 -4.34 -12.65 14.60
C GLN A 143 -4.22 -13.40 15.92
N GLY A 144 -5.18 -13.16 16.79
CA GLY A 144 -5.26 -13.77 18.10
C GLY A 144 -5.55 -15.27 18.07
N VAL A 145 -5.49 -15.87 19.24
CA VAL A 145 -5.80 -17.28 19.48
C VAL A 145 -7.28 -17.49 19.73
N ASP A 146 -7.75 -18.72 19.59
CA ASP A 146 -9.08 -19.12 20.06
C ASP A 146 -9.03 -19.31 21.59
N GLU A 147 -9.58 -18.36 22.32
CA GLU A 147 -9.59 -18.38 23.80
C GLU A 147 -10.35 -19.59 24.38
N ASP A 148 -11.38 -20.06 23.70
CA ASP A 148 -12.14 -21.21 24.15
C ASP A 148 -11.32 -22.48 24.01
N LEU A 149 -10.56 -22.59 22.92
CA LEU A 149 -9.60 -23.68 22.71
C LEU A 149 -8.50 -23.67 23.78
N LEU A 150 -7.97 -22.47 24.10
CA LEU A 150 -7.00 -22.32 25.18
C LEU A 150 -7.55 -22.76 26.54
N LYS A 151 -8.78 -22.37 26.87
CA LYS A 151 -9.45 -22.77 28.12
C LYS A 151 -9.67 -24.28 28.18
N GLN A 152 -10.15 -24.87 27.06
CA GLN A 152 -10.31 -26.33 26.97
C GLN A 152 -9.01 -27.06 27.16
N ARG A 153 -7.94 -26.62 26.46
CA ARG A 153 -6.61 -27.21 26.60
C ARG A 153 -6.08 -27.10 28.02
N SER A 154 -6.23 -25.93 28.64
CA SER A 154 -5.81 -25.72 30.04
C SER A 154 -6.55 -26.62 31.01
N ALA A 155 -7.86 -26.82 30.82
CA ALA A 155 -8.68 -27.73 31.62
C ALA A 155 -8.24 -29.20 31.44
N LEU A 156 -7.98 -29.61 30.20
CA LEU A 156 -7.50 -30.95 29.90
C LEU A 156 -6.10 -31.20 30.50
N MET A 157 -5.20 -30.22 30.43
CA MET A 157 -3.88 -30.33 31.04
C MET A 157 -3.95 -30.41 32.57
N ALA A 158 -4.86 -29.63 33.18
CA ALA A 158 -5.09 -29.71 34.63
C ALA A 158 -5.63 -31.09 35.03
N LEU A 159 -6.54 -31.66 34.28
CA LEU A 159 -7.06 -33.01 34.47
C LEU A 159 -5.96 -34.07 34.32
N TYR A 160 -5.16 -33.96 33.24
CA TYR A 160 -4.02 -34.86 32.99
C TYR A 160 -3.05 -34.89 34.17
N ASN A 161 -2.68 -33.69 34.68
CA ASN A 161 -1.78 -33.58 35.84
C ASN A 161 -2.40 -34.13 37.11
N ALA A 162 -3.69 -33.82 37.38
CA ALA A 162 -4.40 -34.22 38.59
C ALA A 162 -4.55 -35.79 38.66
N LEU A 163 -4.69 -36.43 37.49
CA LEU A 163 -4.86 -37.89 37.37
C LEU A 163 -3.54 -38.63 37.09
N ASN A 164 -2.41 -37.96 37.28
CA ASN A 164 -1.08 -38.53 37.03
C ASN A 164 -0.94 -39.14 35.62
N GLY A 165 -1.31 -38.32 34.61
CA GLY A 165 -1.40 -38.73 33.20
C GLY A 165 -0.11 -39.30 32.62
N ASP A 166 1.05 -38.98 33.21
CA ASP A 166 2.35 -39.55 32.84
C ASP A 166 2.42 -41.08 33.08
N GLN A 167 1.57 -41.57 33.95
CA GLN A 167 1.46 -43.02 34.26
C GLN A 167 0.36 -43.72 33.45
N TRP A 168 -0.35 -43.04 32.57
CA TRP A 168 -1.39 -43.67 31.76
C TRP A 168 -0.79 -44.62 30.74
N ILE A 169 -1.45 -45.78 30.55
CA ILE A 169 -1.02 -46.84 29.63
C ILE A 169 -1.13 -46.38 28.17
N ASN A 170 -2.15 -45.54 27.88
CA ASN A 170 -2.37 -44.98 26.56
C ASN A 170 -2.37 -43.45 26.63
N LYS A 171 -1.38 -42.85 26.01
CA LYS A 171 -1.19 -41.37 25.98
C LYS A 171 -1.39 -40.80 24.57
N ASN A 172 -1.87 -41.60 23.62
CA ASN A 172 -2.07 -41.17 22.26
C ASN A 172 -3.19 -40.11 22.21
N ASN A 173 -2.93 -39.00 21.55
CA ASN A 173 -3.85 -37.84 21.37
C ASN A 173 -4.08 -37.00 22.64
N TRP A 174 -3.14 -36.95 23.57
CA TRP A 174 -3.15 -36.03 24.70
C TRP A 174 -2.18 -34.86 24.48
#